data_62e5cc8f13d736dd7bf178996fea1a7a
#
_entry.id   62e5cc8f13d736dd7bf178996fea1a7a
#
_cell.length_a   1.000
_cell.length_b   1.000
_cell.length_c   1.000
_cell.angle_alpha   90.00
_cell.angle_beta   90.00
_cell.angle_gamma   90.00
#
_symmetry.space_group_name_H-M   'P 1'
#
loop_
_entity.id
_entity.type
_entity.pdbx_description
1 polymer ?
#
loop_
_entity_poly.entity_id
_entity_poly.type
_entity_poly.pdbx_seq_one_letter_code
_entity_poly.pdbx_strand_id
1 'polypeptide(L)'
;MSAAPGFAALPDLASRQLGGSVVFATDELFAEKENLIKPAAAVFATGDYGPRGKVYDGWETRRRREPGHDHAIVRLGVPGVVHGVVVDTSFFRGNYPPQISVEAVSVAGYPSPAELAELDWQPLVPRADARGDTANHYATGSRARWTHVRLSIYPDGGVARLRVHGEPVPDPAFLTGRIDLAAVENGGRLTDCSDAFYSSAGNLIMPGRPAGMADGWENARRRDGGFDYAAFALAAPGVVDQAEIDTSYFVGNAPGWARLLAAGDSGDWAELLPRTRLQPDTRHRFLITASEPVSQVRLEVFPDGGLGRLRVLGEITPTAMASLRERFSAYG
;
A
#
# COMPACT_ATOMS: atom_id res chain seq x y z
N MET A 1 22.95 -8.44 2.45
CA MET A 1 21.49 -8.57 2.57
C MET A 1 20.96 -9.05 1.23
N SER A 2 20.14 -10.11 1.19
CA SER A 2 19.48 -10.54 -0.06
C SER A 2 18.52 -9.45 -0.50
N ALA A 3 18.43 -9.16 -1.81
CA ALA A 3 17.45 -8.23 -2.35
C ALA A 3 16.03 -8.68 -1.95
N ALA A 4 15.16 -7.72 -1.65
CA ALA A 4 13.75 -8.02 -1.39
C ALA A 4 13.13 -8.69 -2.62
N PRO A 5 12.23 -9.66 -2.45
CA PRO A 5 11.57 -10.32 -3.59
C PRO A 5 10.70 -9.34 -4.36
N GLY A 6 10.53 -9.56 -5.67
CA GLY A 6 9.84 -8.62 -6.57
C GLY A 6 8.41 -8.25 -6.12
N PHE A 7 7.70 -9.15 -5.45
CA PHE A 7 6.35 -8.84 -4.93
C PHE A 7 6.34 -7.73 -3.87
N ALA A 8 7.46 -7.52 -3.15
CA ALA A 8 7.55 -6.48 -2.12
C ALA A 8 7.52 -5.05 -2.69
N ALA A 9 7.66 -4.89 -4.01
CA ALA A 9 7.47 -3.62 -4.70
C ALA A 9 5.98 -3.27 -4.94
N LEU A 10 5.08 -4.25 -4.82
CA LEU A 10 3.63 -4.04 -4.93
C LEU A 10 3.08 -3.35 -3.68
N PRO A 11 1.91 -2.66 -3.79
CA PRO A 11 1.25 -2.06 -2.63
C PRO A 11 0.99 -3.07 -1.51
N ASP A 12 1.08 -2.61 -0.25
CA ASP A 12 0.65 -3.36 0.92
C ASP A 12 -0.85 -3.18 1.13
N LEU A 13 -1.64 -4.14 0.65
CA LEU A 13 -3.11 -4.11 0.70
C LEU A 13 -3.68 -4.11 2.13
N ALA A 14 -2.89 -4.57 3.11
CA ALA A 14 -3.28 -4.59 4.52
C ALA A 14 -3.00 -3.26 5.24
N SER A 15 -2.24 -2.36 4.64
CA SER A 15 -1.81 -1.12 5.28
C SER A 15 -2.96 -0.30 5.86
N ARG A 16 -2.76 0.20 7.10
CA ARG A 16 -3.69 1.17 7.71
C ARG A 16 -3.91 2.39 6.83
N GLN A 17 -2.91 2.82 6.08
CA GLN A 17 -2.98 3.97 5.18
C GLN A 17 -3.94 3.73 4.01
N LEU A 18 -4.11 2.47 3.56
CA LEU A 18 -5.13 2.07 2.58
C LEU A 18 -6.50 1.76 3.21
N GLY A 19 -6.65 1.94 4.52
CA GLY A 19 -7.90 1.61 5.22
C GLY A 19 -7.97 0.18 5.77
N GLY A 20 -6.84 -0.54 5.81
CA GLY A 20 -6.75 -1.85 6.45
C GLY A 20 -7.12 -1.80 7.93
N SER A 21 -7.68 -2.88 8.47
CA SER A 21 -8.02 -2.98 9.88
C SER A 21 -7.84 -4.40 10.42
N VAL A 22 -7.31 -4.52 11.64
CA VAL A 22 -7.23 -5.78 12.35
C VAL A 22 -8.55 -6.00 13.08
N VAL A 23 -9.42 -6.80 12.49
CA VAL A 23 -10.80 -6.98 12.98
C VAL A 23 -10.91 -7.95 14.15
N PHE A 24 -9.90 -8.81 14.33
CA PHE A 24 -9.85 -9.77 15.42
C PHE A 24 -8.41 -10.18 15.76
N ALA A 25 -8.16 -10.51 17.02
CA ALA A 25 -7.02 -11.29 17.49
C ALA A 25 -7.44 -12.17 18.66
N THR A 26 -6.86 -13.38 18.76
CA THR A 26 -7.13 -14.30 19.88
C THR A 26 -6.61 -13.78 21.21
N ASP A 27 -5.49 -13.07 21.18
CA ASP A 27 -4.86 -12.45 22.34
C ASP A 27 -4.02 -11.23 21.90
N GLU A 28 -3.94 -10.22 22.75
CA GLU A 28 -3.13 -9.00 22.56
C GLU A 28 -2.65 -8.47 23.93
N LEU A 29 -2.35 -9.39 24.85
CA LEU A 29 -2.05 -9.00 26.23
C LEU A 29 -0.83 -8.09 26.33
N PHE A 30 0.24 -8.37 25.60
CA PHE A 30 1.50 -7.63 25.71
C PHE A 30 1.58 -6.46 24.74
N ALA A 31 1.04 -6.60 23.51
CA ALA A 31 1.05 -5.53 22.52
C ALA A 31 -0.15 -5.64 21.57
N GLU A 32 -0.69 -4.49 21.20
CA GLU A 32 -1.93 -4.32 20.47
C GLU A 32 -1.84 -4.83 19.03
N LYS A 33 -2.91 -5.51 18.56
CA LYS A 33 -3.00 -6.07 17.21
C LYS A 33 -2.93 -5.03 16.10
N GLU A 34 -3.35 -3.79 16.37
CA GLU A 34 -3.34 -2.68 15.42
C GLU A 34 -1.93 -2.34 14.91
N ASN A 35 -0.90 -2.67 15.69
CA ASN A 35 0.49 -2.47 15.29
C ASN A 35 0.90 -3.29 14.06
N LEU A 36 0.23 -4.42 13.79
CA LEU A 36 0.51 -5.29 12.64
C LEU A 36 0.48 -4.55 11.30
N ILE A 37 -0.40 -3.59 11.15
CA ILE A 37 -0.67 -2.92 9.86
C ILE A 37 -0.27 -1.44 9.82
N LYS A 38 0.49 -0.96 10.80
CA LYS A 38 1.08 0.39 10.76
C LYS A 38 1.96 0.54 9.52
N PRO A 39 1.84 1.66 8.76
CA PRO A 39 2.68 1.89 7.57
C PRO A 39 4.17 1.95 7.90
N ALA A 40 4.52 2.63 8.99
CA ALA A 40 5.92 2.80 9.41
C ALA A 40 6.58 1.46 9.76
N ALA A 41 7.89 1.37 9.52
CA ALA A 41 8.71 0.28 10.02
C ALA A 41 8.61 0.19 11.55
N ALA A 42 8.83 -1.00 12.09
CA ALA A 42 8.86 -1.18 13.53
C ALA A 42 10.04 -0.41 14.17
N VAL A 43 9.81 0.13 15.35
CA VAL A 43 10.82 0.88 16.12
C VAL A 43 11.08 0.18 17.44
N PHE A 44 12.33 0.12 17.86
CA PHE A 44 12.68 -0.36 19.18
C PHE A 44 12.83 0.80 20.16
N ALA A 45 11.82 0.99 20.99
CA ALA A 45 11.88 1.99 22.07
C ALA A 45 12.54 1.37 23.32
N THR A 46 13.77 1.80 23.64
CA THR A 46 14.42 1.42 24.89
C THR A 46 13.85 2.28 26.02
N GLY A 47 13.23 1.63 27.00
CA GLY A 47 12.80 2.32 28.23
C GLY A 47 11.32 2.71 28.29
N ASP A 48 10.54 2.46 27.27
CA ASP A 48 9.09 2.67 27.33
C ASP A 48 8.42 1.50 28.05
N TYR A 49 7.77 1.80 29.17
CA TYR A 49 6.99 0.87 29.96
C TYR A 49 5.56 1.38 30.11
N GLY A 50 4.62 0.53 29.80
CA GLY A 50 3.19 0.74 30.02
C GLY A 50 2.68 -0.03 31.24
N PRO A 51 1.37 0.02 31.53
CA PRO A 51 0.76 -0.72 32.62
C PRO A 51 0.92 -2.25 32.52
N ARG A 52 1.26 -2.75 31.32
CA ARG A 52 1.43 -4.19 31.01
C ARG A 52 2.90 -4.62 30.92
N GLY A 53 3.85 -3.76 31.27
CA GLY A 53 5.28 -4.01 31.16
C GLY A 53 5.93 -3.22 30.02
N LYS A 54 7.00 -3.78 29.42
CA LYS A 54 7.72 -3.13 28.32
C LYS A 54 6.82 -2.99 27.09
N VAL A 55 6.83 -1.81 26.48
CA VAL A 55 6.07 -1.54 25.24
C VAL A 55 6.87 -2.08 24.05
N TYR A 56 6.22 -2.91 23.24
CA TYR A 56 6.72 -3.40 21.95
C TYR A 56 5.92 -2.83 20.80
N ASP A 57 6.61 -2.40 19.76
CA ASP A 57 5.96 -1.89 18.53
C ASP A 57 5.64 -3.07 17.58
N GLY A 58 4.64 -3.85 17.96
CA GLY A 58 4.18 -5.03 17.26
C GLY A 58 2.93 -5.58 17.94
N TRP A 59 2.41 -6.69 17.45
CA TRP A 59 1.40 -7.51 18.09
C TRP A 59 2.09 -8.61 18.90
N GLU A 60 1.74 -8.77 20.17
CA GLU A 60 2.35 -9.80 21.02
C GLU A 60 1.30 -10.43 21.94
N THR A 61 1.22 -11.76 21.85
CA THR A 61 0.31 -12.59 22.64
C THR A 61 0.98 -13.08 23.93
N ARG A 62 0.17 -13.50 24.91
CA ARG A 62 0.67 -14.24 26.07
C ARG A 62 1.23 -15.59 25.64
N ARG A 63 2.17 -16.12 26.43
CA ARG A 63 2.65 -17.48 26.21
C ARG A 63 1.54 -18.49 26.48
N ARG A 64 1.21 -19.30 25.46
CA ARG A 64 0.23 -20.37 25.58
C ARG A 64 0.75 -21.49 26.51
N ARG A 65 -0.15 -21.97 27.37
CA ARG A 65 0.11 -23.10 28.26
C ARG A 65 -0.71 -24.33 27.87
N GLU A 66 -1.60 -24.17 26.91
CA GLU A 66 -2.47 -25.21 26.36
C GLU A 66 -2.18 -25.40 24.87
N PRO A 67 -2.41 -26.63 24.32
CA PRO A 67 -2.29 -26.85 22.88
C PRO A 67 -3.12 -25.87 22.07
N GLY A 68 -2.61 -25.47 20.91
CA GLY A 68 -3.28 -24.54 20.00
C GLY A 68 -2.34 -23.52 19.42
N HIS A 69 -2.89 -22.46 18.86
CA HIS A 69 -2.15 -21.35 18.27
C HIS A 69 -2.94 -20.05 18.41
N ASP A 70 -2.26 -18.94 18.26
CA ASP A 70 -2.89 -17.62 18.22
C ASP A 70 -3.01 -17.13 16.78
N HIS A 71 -4.00 -16.28 16.51
CA HIS A 71 -4.18 -15.70 15.20
C HIS A 71 -4.78 -14.29 15.26
N ALA A 72 -4.54 -13.53 14.19
CA ALA A 72 -5.17 -12.25 13.95
C ALA A 72 -5.81 -12.25 12.55
N ILE A 73 -6.97 -11.59 12.43
CA ILE A 73 -7.70 -11.41 11.17
C ILE A 73 -7.58 -9.96 10.75
N VAL A 74 -7.09 -9.74 9.53
CA VAL A 74 -6.94 -8.42 8.93
C VAL A 74 -7.88 -8.30 7.75
N ARG A 75 -8.77 -7.30 7.79
CA ARG A 75 -9.49 -6.83 6.60
C ARG A 75 -8.54 -5.98 5.76
N LEU A 76 -8.38 -6.34 4.50
CA LEU A 76 -7.59 -5.56 3.56
C LEU A 76 -8.21 -4.19 3.34
N GLY A 77 -7.39 -3.15 3.28
CA GLY A 77 -7.85 -1.80 2.96
C GLY A 77 -8.38 -1.69 1.55
N VAL A 78 -7.71 -2.37 0.62
CA VAL A 78 -8.18 -2.60 -0.74
C VAL A 78 -8.16 -4.08 -1.02
N PRO A 79 -9.29 -4.70 -1.40
CA PRO A 79 -9.30 -6.08 -1.85
C PRO A 79 -8.44 -6.27 -3.10
N GLY A 80 -7.79 -7.42 -3.22
CA GLY A 80 -6.90 -7.64 -4.37
C GLY A 80 -6.34 -9.05 -4.47
N VAL A 81 -5.51 -9.25 -5.48
CA VAL A 81 -4.75 -10.49 -5.69
C VAL A 81 -3.45 -10.39 -4.91
N VAL A 82 -3.24 -11.32 -3.97
CA VAL A 82 -2.06 -11.34 -3.10
C VAL A 82 -0.92 -12.11 -3.77
N HIS A 83 0.22 -11.45 -3.98
CA HIS A 83 1.42 -12.03 -4.59
C HIS A 83 2.47 -12.44 -3.56
N GLY A 84 2.41 -11.87 -2.36
CA GLY A 84 3.31 -12.24 -1.28
C GLY A 84 2.94 -11.60 0.04
N VAL A 85 3.44 -12.23 1.11
CA VAL A 85 3.23 -11.79 2.48
C VAL A 85 4.59 -11.62 3.15
N VAL A 86 4.73 -10.55 3.95
CA VAL A 86 5.88 -10.36 4.83
C VAL A 86 5.40 -10.41 6.27
N VAL A 87 5.91 -11.37 7.03
CA VAL A 87 5.74 -11.45 8.48
C VAL A 87 7.03 -10.93 9.11
N ASP A 88 7.00 -9.69 9.53
CA ASP A 88 8.15 -9.00 10.13
C ASP A 88 8.18 -9.24 11.64
N THR A 89 9.24 -9.87 12.12
CA THR A 89 9.50 -10.16 13.52
C THR A 89 10.60 -9.25 14.10
N SER A 90 10.88 -8.10 13.46
CA SER A 90 11.88 -7.15 13.93
C SER A 90 11.74 -6.90 15.42
N PHE A 91 12.88 -6.96 16.15
CA PHE A 91 13.02 -6.80 17.60
C PHE A 91 12.43 -7.93 18.47
N PHE A 92 11.70 -8.89 17.91
CA PHE A 92 11.27 -10.10 18.60
C PHE A 92 12.33 -11.20 18.43
N ARG A 93 13.31 -11.25 19.32
CA ARG A 93 14.48 -12.15 19.22
C ARG A 93 14.25 -13.51 19.86
N GLY A 94 13.60 -13.52 21.02
CA GLY A 94 13.35 -14.76 21.79
C GLY A 94 11.88 -15.13 21.93
N ASN A 95 10.99 -14.23 21.57
CA ASN A 95 9.54 -14.32 21.71
C ASN A 95 8.81 -14.23 20.37
N TYR A 96 9.50 -14.46 19.25
CA TYR A 96 8.87 -14.58 17.93
C TYR A 96 8.21 -15.95 17.79
N PRO A 97 7.17 -16.10 16.93
CA PRO A 97 6.58 -17.40 16.64
C PRO A 97 7.54 -18.24 15.78
N PRO A 98 7.89 -19.49 16.20
CA PRO A 98 8.75 -20.37 15.39
C PRO A 98 8.17 -20.70 14.02
N GLN A 99 6.84 -20.73 13.89
CA GLN A 99 6.14 -21.02 12.65
C GLN A 99 4.91 -20.13 12.49
N ILE A 100 4.54 -19.88 11.23
CA ILE A 100 3.35 -19.13 10.85
C ILE A 100 2.57 -19.83 9.74
N SER A 101 1.33 -19.47 9.56
CA SER A 101 0.59 -19.67 8.30
C SER A 101 -0.25 -18.45 7.98
N VAL A 102 -0.58 -18.29 6.71
CA VAL A 102 -1.50 -17.22 6.26
C VAL A 102 -2.58 -17.82 5.39
N GLU A 103 -3.82 -17.51 5.71
CA GLU A 103 -5.00 -17.91 4.95
C GLU A 103 -5.75 -16.66 4.51
N ALA A 104 -6.58 -16.80 3.49
CA ALA A 104 -7.41 -15.70 2.99
C ALA A 104 -8.84 -16.14 2.71
N VAL A 105 -9.73 -15.17 2.71
CA VAL A 105 -11.14 -15.36 2.33
C VAL A 105 -11.65 -14.14 1.57
N SER A 106 -12.56 -14.37 0.63
CA SER A 106 -13.31 -13.33 -0.06
C SER A 106 -14.74 -13.34 0.44
N VAL A 107 -15.19 -12.22 1.00
CA VAL A 107 -16.54 -12.08 1.51
C VAL A 107 -17.03 -10.64 1.29
N ALA A 108 -18.29 -10.51 0.90
CA ALA A 108 -18.93 -9.21 0.71
C ALA A 108 -19.33 -8.56 2.05
N GLY A 109 -19.41 -7.24 2.06
CA GLY A 109 -19.88 -6.48 3.22
C GLY A 109 -18.85 -6.42 4.36
N TYR A 110 -19.38 -6.42 5.59
CA TYR A 110 -18.62 -6.20 6.81
C TYR A 110 -18.97 -7.27 7.86
N PRO A 111 -18.55 -8.54 7.65
CA PRO A 111 -18.85 -9.62 8.58
C PRO A 111 -18.19 -9.37 9.94
N SER A 112 -18.90 -9.80 11.00
CA SER A 112 -18.37 -9.84 12.35
C SER A 112 -17.25 -10.89 12.49
N PRO A 113 -16.41 -10.82 13.53
CA PRO A 113 -15.40 -11.85 13.78
C PRO A 113 -16.00 -13.27 13.94
N ALA A 114 -17.20 -13.39 14.48
CA ALA A 114 -17.88 -14.68 14.62
C ALA A 114 -18.28 -15.26 13.25
N GLU A 115 -18.85 -14.43 12.37
CA GLU A 115 -19.18 -14.84 11.00
C GLU A 115 -17.92 -15.19 10.20
N LEU A 116 -16.81 -14.44 10.37
CA LEU A 116 -15.53 -14.76 9.73
C LEU A 116 -14.97 -16.09 10.20
N ALA A 117 -15.19 -16.49 11.45
CA ALA A 117 -14.71 -17.76 11.98
C ALA A 117 -15.33 -18.99 11.30
N GLU A 118 -16.55 -18.87 10.79
CA GLU A 118 -17.32 -19.94 10.13
C GLU A 118 -17.04 -20.07 8.63
N LEU A 119 -16.25 -19.14 8.05
CA LEU A 119 -15.94 -19.17 6.62
C LEU A 119 -14.88 -20.21 6.27
N ASP A 120 -14.90 -20.67 5.01
CA ASP A 120 -13.88 -21.57 4.46
C ASP A 120 -12.65 -20.76 4.02
N TRP A 121 -11.64 -20.71 4.89
CA TRP A 121 -10.39 -20.00 4.66
C TRP A 121 -9.46 -20.79 3.75
N GLN A 122 -8.98 -20.15 2.69
CA GLN A 122 -8.09 -20.75 1.71
C GLN A 122 -6.62 -20.46 2.05
N PRO A 123 -5.70 -21.46 1.99
CA PRO A 123 -4.31 -21.25 2.33
C PRO A 123 -3.60 -20.37 1.29
N LEU A 124 -2.98 -19.28 1.71
CA LEU A 124 -2.02 -18.48 0.93
C LEU A 124 -0.58 -18.89 1.21
N VAL A 125 -0.23 -19.04 2.48
CA VAL A 125 1.06 -19.52 2.94
C VAL A 125 0.78 -20.69 3.87
N PRO A 126 1.07 -21.94 3.45
CA PRO A 126 1.02 -23.09 4.34
C PRO A 126 1.91 -22.89 5.57
N ARG A 127 1.70 -23.69 6.62
CA ARG A 127 2.52 -23.58 7.82
C ARG A 127 4.02 -23.67 7.46
N ALA A 128 4.76 -22.64 7.81
CA ALA A 128 6.15 -22.43 7.44
C ALA A 128 6.96 -21.89 8.61
N ASP A 129 8.26 -22.15 8.61
CA ASP A 129 9.16 -21.64 9.63
C ASP A 129 9.33 -20.13 9.50
N ALA A 130 9.43 -19.45 10.66
CA ALA A 130 9.76 -18.06 10.76
C ALA A 130 11.06 -17.88 11.58
N ARG A 131 11.75 -16.76 11.33
CA ARG A 131 12.96 -16.37 12.05
C ARG A 131 12.66 -15.12 12.88
N GLY A 132 13.28 -15.04 14.05
CA GLY A 132 13.21 -13.85 14.88
C GLY A 132 14.06 -12.72 14.33
N ASP A 133 13.71 -11.49 14.69
CA ASP A 133 14.41 -10.25 14.30
C ASP A 133 14.64 -10.17 12.77
N THR A 134 13.63 -10.55 11.98
CA THR A 134 13.76 -10.77 10.54
C THR A 134 12.45 -10.44 9.81
N ALA A 135 12.56 -9.80 8.66
CA ALA A 135 11.45 -9.71 7.72
C ALA A 135 11.35 -11.05 6.94
N ASN A 136 10.40 -11.89 7.32
CA ASN A 136 10.18 -13.20 6.70
C ASN A 136 9.26 -13.05 5.48
N HIS A 137 9.77 -13.38 4.29
CA HIS A 137 9.08 -13.19 3.02
C HIS A 137 8.52 -14.51 2.49
N TYR A 138 7.23 -14.52 2.14
CA TYR A 138 6.54 -15.70 1.60
C TYR A 138 5.82 -15.31 0.31
N ALA A 139 6.25 -15.86 -0.82
CA ALA A 139 5.54 -15.70 -2.09
C ALA A 139 4.27 -16.55 -2.10
N THR A 140 3.21 -16.07 -2.76
CA THR A 140 1.96 -16.81 -2.95
C THR A 140 1.71 -17.07 -4.43
N GLY A 141 0.98 -18.14 -4.73
CA GLY A 141 0.57 -18.49 -6.09
C GLY A 141 -0.90 -18.20 -6.39
N SER A 142 -1.61 -17.52 -5.47
CA SER A 142 -3.03 -17.23 -5.63
C SER A 142 -3.28 -16.25 -6.76
N ARG A 143 -4.34 -16.49 -7.53
CA ARG A 143 -4.88 -15.57 -8.54
C ARG A 143 -6.27 -15.05 -8.16
N ALA A 144 -6.81 -15.50 -7.03
CA ALA A 144 -8.10 -15.03 -6.55
C ALA A 144 -8.00 -13.66 -5.89
N ARG A 145 -9.11 -12.95 -5.88
CA ARG A 145 -9.28 -11.68 -5.16
C ARG A 145 -9.67 -11.98 -3.72
N TRP A 146 -8.97 -11.35 -2.78
CA TRP A 146 -9.19 -11.53 -1.35
C TRP A 146 -9.63 -10.25 -0.67
N THR A 147 -10.45 -10.38 0.37
CA THR A 147 -10.92 -9.25 1.19
C THR A 147 -10.33 -9.28 2.61
N HIS A 148 -10.01 -10.47 3.11
CA HIS A 148 -9.45 -10.68 4.45
C HIS A 148 -8.30 -11.69 4.41
N VAL A 149 -7.34 -11.50 5.33
CA VAL A 149 -6.28 -12.48 5.60
C VAL A 149 -6.27 -12.83 7.08
N ARG A 150 -5.92 -14.08 7.40
CA ARG A 150 -5.73 -14.59 8.76
C ARG A 150 -4.27 -15.00 8.93
N LEU A 151 -3.54 -14.31 9.78
CA LEU A 151 -2.20 -14.71 10.21
C LEU A 151 -2.34 -15.58 11.44
N SER A 152 -1.89 -16.85 11.35
CA SER A 152 -1.76 -17.76 12.50
C SER A 152 -0.30 -17.86 12.90
N ILE A 153 -0.03 -17.83 14.20
CA ILE A 153 1.31 -17.94 14.81
C ILE A 153 1.34 -19.15 15.73
N TYR A 154 2.40 -19.97 15.66
CA TYR A 154 2.47 -21.25 16.34
C TYR A 154 3.64 -21.33 17.32
N PRO A 155 3.40 -21.58 18.64
CA PRO A 155 2.09 -21.59 19.31
C PRO A 155 1.60 -20.18 19.64
N ASP A 156 2.50 -19.25 19.89
CA ASP A 156 2.32 -17.86 20.36
C ASP A 156 3.53 -17.03 19.96
N GLY A 157 3.52 -15.74 20.27
CA GLY A 157 4.70 -14.88 20.11
C GLY A 157 4.38 -13.47 19.68
N GLY A 158 5.42 -12.77 19.22
CA GLY A 158 5.35 -11.40 18.75
C GLY A 158 5.66 -11.26 17.26
N VAL A 159 4.88 -10.42 16.59
CA VAL A 159 5.05 -10.01 15.18
C VAL A 159 4.98 -8.49 15.10
N ALA A 160 6.04 -7.89 14.59
CA ALA A 160 6.13 -6.44 14.47
C ALA A 160 5.16 -5.89 13.41
N ARG A 161 5.20 -6.48 12.21
CA ARG A 161 4.32 -6.06 11.08
C ARG A 161 3.89 -7.25 10.26
N LEU A 162 2.69 -7.12 9.70
CA LEU A 162 2.19 -7.96 8.62
C LEU A 162 2.04 -7.08 7.39
N ARG A 163 2.68 -7.46 6.27
CA ARG A 163 2.49 -6.82 4.97
C ARG A 163 1.88 -7.82 3.99
N VAL A 164 0.90 -7.37 3.25
CA VAL A 164 0.18 -8.19 2.25
C VAL A 164 0.31 -7.50 0.90
N HIS A 165 1.35 -7.88 0.17
CA HIS A 165 1.68 -7.25 -1.10
C HIS A 165 0.89 -7.86 -2.25
N GLY A 166 0.26 -7.00 -3.06
CA GLY A 166 -0.56 -7.48 -4.16
C GLY A 166 -1.08 -6.39 -5.09
N GLU A 167 -1.86 -6.84 -6.05
CA GLU A 167 -2.54 -5.96 -7.00
C GLU A 167 -3.92 -5.57 -6.46
N PRO A 168 -4.21 -4.27 -6.31
CA PRO A 168 -5.55 -3.80 -5.95
C PRO A 168 -6.58 -4.21 -7.00
N VAL A 169 -7.70 -4.77 -6.56
CA VAL A 169 -8.87 -5.10 -7.40
C VAL A 169 -10.11 -4.55 -6.70
N PRO A 170 -10.33 -3.22 -6.73
CA PRO A 170 -11.51 -2.60 -6.15
C PRO A 170 -12.78 -3.01 -6.89
N ASP A 171 -13.92 -2.92 -6.22
CA ASP A 171 -15.22 -3.13 -6.86
C ASP A 171 -15.54 -1.95 -7.80
N PRO A 172 -15.78 -2.20 -9.10
CA PRO A 172 -16.11 -1.15 -10.07
C PRO A 172 -17.37 -0.35 -9.74
N ALA A 173 -18.24 -0.86 -8.88
CA ALA A 173 -19.42 -0.12 -8.43
C ALA A 173 -19.05 1.17 -7.66
N PHE A 174 -17.87 1.22 -7.04
CA PHE A 174 -17.36 2.39 -6.32
C PHE A 174 -16.47 3.30 -7.19
N LEU A 175 -16.22 2.96 -8.45
CA LEU A 175 -15.37 3.72 -9.37
C LEU A 175 -16.19 4.59 -10.34
N THR A 176 -17.41 4.97 -9.98
CA THR A 176 -18.31 5.76 -10.82
C THR A 176 -18.16 7.26 -10.55
N GLY A 177 -18.39 8.08 -11.59
CA GLY A 177 -18.23 9.53 -11.52
C GLY A 177 -16.76 9.95 -11.48
N ARG A 178 -16.52 11.12 -10.91
CA ARG A 178 -15.19 11.72 -10.83
C ARG A 178 -14.40 11.16 -9.66
N ILE A 179 -13.31 10.48 -9.97
CA ILE A 179 -12.41 9.83 -8.99
C ILE A 179 -10.95 10.25 -9.20
N ASP A 180 -10.07 9.91 -8.27
CA ASP A 180 -8.63 9.95 -8.50
C ASP A 180 -8.18 8.69 -9.24
N LEU A 181 -7.95 8.81 -10.53
CA LEU A 181 -7.57 7.72 -11.42
C LEU A 181 -6.19 7.13 -11.10
N ALA A 182 -5.32 7.89 -10.43
CA ALA A 182 -3.98 7.43 -10.06
C ALA A 182 -3.96 6.72 -8.68
N ALA A 183 -5.00 6.89 -7.85
CA ALA A 183 -4.99 6.37 -6.49
C ALA A 183 -4.88 4.84 -6.44
N VAL A 184 -4.02 4.34 -5.54
CA VAL A 184 -3.85 2.88 -5.32
C VAL A 184 -5.18 2.23 -4.96
N GLU A 185 -5.99 2.87 -4.13
CA GLU A 185 -7.30 2.36 -3.70
C GLU A 185 -8.28 2.16 -4.86
N ASN A 186 -8.09 2.89 -5.96
CA ASN A 186 -8.90 2.78 -7.18
C ASN A 186 -8.27 1.84 -8.22
N GLY A 187 -7.07 1.29 -7.96
CA GLY A 187 -6.36 0.41 -8.88
C GLY A 187 -5.17 1.05 -9.60
N GLY A 188 -4.85 2.30 -9.29
CA GLY A 188 -3.63 2.96 -9.77
C GLY A 188 -2.37 2.28 -9.23
N ARG A 189 -1.27 2.33 -9.98
CA ARG A 189 0.00 1.71 -9.57
C ARG A 189 1.21 2.43 -10.15
N LEU A 190 2.29 2.45 -9.36
CA LEU A 190 3.60 2.87 -9.86
C LEU A 190 4.09 1.88 -10.91
N THR A 191 4.56 2.37 -12.05
CA THR A 191 5.13 1.55 -13.13
C THR A 191 6.62 1.73 -13.28
N ASP A 192 7.12 2.95 -13.04
CA ASP A 192 8.55 3.26 -13.16
C ASP A 192 8.88 4.53 -12.38
N CYS A 193 10.13 4.68 -11.95
CA CYS A 193 10.66 5.94 -11.41
C CYS A 193 12.16 6.03 -11.65
N SER A 194 12.67 7.24 -11.81
CA SER A 194 14.11 7.52 -12.02
C SER A 194 14.93 7.30 -10.75
N ASP A 195 14.36 7.63 -9.60
CA ASP A 195 15.04 7.58 -8.31
C ASP A 195 14.02 7.40 -7.17
N ALA A 196 14.38 6.61 -6.17
CA ALA A 196 13.62 6.39 -4.94
C ALA A 196 14.56 6.32 -3.72
N PHE A 197 15.57 7.18 -3.70
CA PHE A 197 16.67 7.10 -2.74
C PHE A 197 16.20 7.23 -1.30
N TYR A 198 15.40 8.23 -0.97
CA TYR A 198 14.89 8.43 0.39
C TYR A 198 13.55 7.74 0.64
N SER A 199 12.65 7.72 -0.35
CA SER A 199 11.32 7.15 -0.22
C SER A 199 10.72 6.75 -1.56
N SER A 200 9.75 5.82 -1.52
CA SER A 200 9.11 5.27 -2.72
C SER A 200 8.22 6.29 -3.42
N ALA A 201 8.31 6.35 -4.77
CA ALA A 201 7.38 7.12 -5.58
C ALA A 201 5.93 6.60 -5.52
N GLY A 202 5.72 5.34 -5.10
CA GLY A 202 4.38 4.79 -4.83
C GLY A 202 3.61 5.54 -3.76
N ASN A 203 4.31 6.24 -2.85
CA ASN A 203 3.68 7.07 -1.83
C ASN A 203 2.86 8.23 -2.42
N LEU A 204 3.20 8.70 -3.61
CA LEU A 204 2.49 9.82 -4.26
C LEU A 204 1.02 9.52 -4.52
N ILE A 205 0.69 8.26 -4.78
CA ILE A 205 -0.67 7.83 -5.13
C ILE A 205 -1.42 7.15 -3.97
N MET A 206 -0.84 7.19 -2.76
CA MET A 206 -1.53 6.72 -1.55
C MET A 206 -2.70 7.66 -1.19
N PRO A 207 -3.81 7.14 -0.61
CA PRO A 207 -4.96 7.96 -0.26
C PRO A 207 -4.65 8.99 0.84
N GLY A 208 -5.55 9.96 0.97
CA GLY A 208 -5.45 11.00 1.98
C GLY A 208 -4.31 11.99 1.75
N ARG A 209 -4.07 12.84 2.72
CA ARG A 209 -2.95 13.79 2.74
C ARG A 209 -1.70 13.13 3.32
N PRO A 210 -0.48 13.58 2.95
CA PRO A 210 0.72 13.10 3.60
C PRO A 210 0.70 13.49 5.09
N ALA A 211 1.28 12.64 5.94
CA ALA A 211 1.45 12.90 7.37
C ALA A 211 2.80 13.56 7.69
N GLY A 212 3.73 13.56 6.74
CA GLY A 212 5.07 14.14 6.83
C GLY A 212 5.89 13.81 5.59
N MET A 213 7.15 14.24 5.53
CA MET A 213 8.03 13.98 4.37
C MET A 213 8.23 12.49 4.10
N ALA A 214 8.39 11.67 5.12
CA ALA A 214 8.58 10.21 4.97
C ALA A 214 7.40 9.49 4.32
N ASP A 215 6.22 10.13 4.28
CA ASP A 215 5.00 9.65 3.65
C ASP A 215 4.83 10.13 2.20
N GLY A 216 5.82 10.81 1.67
CA GLY A 216 5.90 11.27 0.28
C GLY A 216 6.96 10.53 -0.53
N TRP A 217 7.27 11.04 -1.71
CA TRP A 217 8.38 10.63 -2.55
C TRP A 217 9.49 11.66 -2.44
N GLU A 218 10.71 11.22 -2.14
CA GLU A 218 11.89 12.08 -2.11
C GLU A 218 13.05 11.38 -2.81
N ASN A 219 13.54 12.00 -3.87
CA ASN A 219 14.67 11.54 -4.68
C ASN A 219 16.01 12.13 -4.19
N ALA A 220 17.10 11.57 -4.66
CA ALA A 220 18.43 12.10 -4.39
C ALA A 220 18.65 13.45 -5.07
N ARG A 221 19.45 14.31 -4.45
CA ARG A 221 19.79 15.61 -5.04
C ARG A 221 20.59 15.46 -6.32
N ARG A 222 20.07 15.97 -7.43
CA ARG A 222 20.77 16.02 -8.71
C ARG A 222 21.80 17.15 -8.77
N ARG A 223 22.89 16.88 -9.50
CA ARG A 223 23.94 17.87 -9.77
C ARG A 223 24.18 18.06 -11.26
N ASP A 224 23.36 17.43 -12.10
CA ASP A 224 23.33 17.61 -13.55
C ASP A 224 22.13 18.51 -13.94
N GLY A 225 22.01 18.83 -15.19
CA GLY A 225 20.88 19.61 -15.73
C GLY A 225 19.62 18.81 -16.03
N GLY A 226 19.52 17.56 -15.49
CA GLY A 226 18.43 16.64 -15.75
C GLY A 226 17.18 16.90 -14.89
N PHE A 227 16.33 15.88 -14.85
CA PHE A 227 15.09 15.87 -14.06
C PHE A 227 14.84 14.46 -13.52
N ASP A 228 14.04 14.36 -12.48
CA ASP A 228 13.54 13.08 -11.97
C ASP A 228 12.08 12.88 -12.33
N TYR A 229 11.64 11.61 -12.39
CA TYR A 229 10.27 11.28 -12.78
C TYR A 229 9.73 10.07 -12.02
N ALA A 230 8.41 10.02 -11.97
CA ALA A 230 7.65 8.84 -11.56
C ALA A 230 6.49 8.63 -12.56
N ALA A 231 6.31 7.39 -13.01
CA ALA A 231 5.28 7.00 -13.95
C ALA A 231 4.27 6.05 -13.30
N PHE A 232 3.00 6.27 -13.62
CA PHE A 232 1.89 5.52 -13.02
C PHE A 232 0.93 5.03 -14.11
N ALA A 233 0.50 3.78 -13.98
CA ALA A 233 -0.70 3.32 -14.65
C ALA A 233 -1.92 3.80 -13.85
N LEU A 234 -2.91 4.31 -14.55
CA LEU A 234 -4.19 4.70 -13.97
C LEU A 234 -5.06 3.46 -13.70
N ALA A 235 -6.07 3.62 -12.85
CA ALA A 235 -7.06 2.57 -12.53
C ALA A 235 -7.67 1.93 -13.78
N ALA A 236 -7.97 2.76 -14.77
CA ALA A 236 -8.44 2.40 -16.10
C ALA A 236 -8.31 3.63 -17.02
N PRO A 237 -8.44 3.47 -18.35
CA PRO A 237 -8.52 4.58 -19.28
C PRO A 237 -9.63 5.56 -18.92
N GLY A 238 -9.25 6.83 -18.73
CA GLY A 238 -10.17 7.88 -18.26
C GLY A 238 -9.84 9.25 -18.83
N VAL A 239 -10.81 10.17 -18.79
CA VAL A 239 -10.64 11.57 -19.17
C VAL A 239 -10.33 12.38 -17.94
N VAL A 240 -9.17 13.03 -17.94
CA VAL A 240 -8.64 13.82 -16.82
C VAL A 240 -9.10 15.26 -16.93
N ASP A 241 -9.64 15.83 -15.86
CA ASP A 241 -10.09 17.21 -15.79
C ASP A 241 -9.32 18.06 -14.78
N GLN A 242 -8.57 17.43 -13.85
CA GLN A 242 -7.78 18.15 -12.85
C GLN A 242 -6.57 17.30 -12.40
N ALA A 243 -5.47 17.97 -12.13
CA ALA A 243 -4.33 17.39 -11.42
C ALA A 243 -4.05 18.16 -10.13
N GLU A 244 -3.57 17.45 -9.10
CA GLU A 244 -3.05 18.05 -7.89
C GLU A 244 -1.62 17.55 -7.66
N ILE A 245 -0.70 18.49 -7.37
CA ILE A 245 0.68 18.21 -7.01
C ILE A 245 0.90 18.85 -5.64
N ASP A 246 1.14 18.01 -4.64
CA ASP A 246 1.24 18.43 -3.24
C ASP A 246 2.70 18.36 -2.77
N THR A 247 3.27 19.51 -2.39
CA THR A 247 4.60 19.63 -1.79
C THR A 247 4.56 19.80 -0.28
N SER A 248 3.41 19.52 0.38
CA SER A 248 3.27 19.65 1.84
C SER A 248 4.39 18.96 2.58
N TYR A 249 4.92 19.62 3.60
CA TYR A 249 6.08 19.22 4.42
C TYR A 249 7.45 19.36 3.73
N PHE A 250 7.55 19.51 2.43
CA PHE A 250 8.81 19.75 1.72
C PHE A 250 9.09 21.25 1.64
N VAL A 251 9.69 21.80 2.70
CA VAL A 251 9.93 23.24 2.86
C VAL A 251 11.21 23.68 2.14
N GLY A 252 12.32 22.95 2.33
CA GLY A 252 13.62 23.30 1.76
C GLY A 252 14.06 22.41 0.58
N ASN A 253 13.31 21.39 0.28
CA ASN A 253 13.63 20.34 -0.69
C ASN A 253 12.48 20.03 -1.66
N ALA A 254 11.49 20.92 -1.78
CA ALA A 254 10.49 20.83 -2.83
C ALA A 254 11.09 21.12 -4.20
N PRO A 255 10.64 20.45 -5.31
CA PRO A 255 11.07 20.79 -6.65
C PRO A 255 10.58 22.20 -7.04
N GLY A 256 11.40 22.91 -7.81
CA GLY A 256 11.03 24.25 -8.29
C GLY A 256 9.96 24.24 -9.37
N TRP A 257 9.86 23.13 -10.14
CA TRP A 257 8.94 22.98 -11.27
C TRP A 257 8.51 21.52 -11.41
N ALA A 258 7.31 21.31 -11.96
CA ALA A 258 6.84 20.01 -12.40
C ALA A 258 6.21 20.08 -13.78
N ARG A 259 6.15 18.93 -14.46
CA ARG A 259 5.42 18.70 -15.70
C ARG A 259 4.67 17.37 -15.57
N LEU A 260 3.46 17.30 -16.11
CA LEU A 260 2.71 16.06 -16.16
C LEU A 260 2.50 15.67 -17.62
N LEU A 261 2.95 14.49 -17.98
CA LEU A 261 2.69 13.86 -19.28
C LEU A 261 1.66 12.75 -19.09
N ALA A 262 0.91 12.45 -20.15
CA ALA A 262 -0.03 11.35 -20.19
C ALA A 262 0.12 10.55 -21.47
N ALA A 263 -0.23 9.28 -21.42
CA ALA A 263 -0.30 8.40 -22.57
C ALA A 263 -1.60 7.59 -22.56
N GLY A 264 -2.18 7.43 -23.75
CA GLY A 264 -3.25 6.48 -24.01
C GLY A 264 -2.71 5.12 -24.46
N ASP A 265 -3.53 4.35 -25.14
CA ASP A 265 -3.20 3.00 -25.62
C ASP A 265 -2.07 2.97 -26.67
N SER A 266 -1.83 4.07 -27.39
CA SER A 266 -0.70 4.17 -28.34
C SER A 266 0.67 4.16 -27.65
N GLY A 267 0.73 4.51 -26.37
CA GLY A 267 1.96 4.63 -25.62
C GLY A 267 2.75 5.94 -25.86
N ASP A 268 2.24 6.81 -26.74
CA ASP A 268 2.87 8.10 -27.02
C ASP A 268 2.58 9.09 -25.91
N TRP A 269 3.63 9.69 -25.33
CA TRP A 269 3.53 10.67 -24.27
C TRP A 269 3.19 12.06 -24.80
N ALA A 270 2.08 12.60 -24.37
CA ALA A 270 1.65 13.98 -24.64
C ALA A 270 1.64 14.82 -23.36
N GLU A 271 1.81 16.12 -23.49
CA GLU A 271 1.77 17.05 -22.37
C GLU A 271 0.35 17.23 -21.85
N LEU A 272 0.12 16.87 -20.58
CA LEU A 272 -1.15 17.05 -19.87
C LEU A 272 -1.13 18.35 -19.04
N LEU A 273 -0.01 18.62 -18.38
CA LEU A 273 0.28 19.88 -17.69
C LEU A 273 1.66 20.37 -18.11
N PRO A 274 1.80 21.57 -18.72
CA PRO A 274 3.09 22.11 -19.11
C PRO A 274 3.98 22.35 -17.89
N ARG A 275 5.29 22.51 -18.13
CA ARG A 275 6.24 22.79 -17.05
C ARG A 275 5.79 24.02 -16.25
N THR A 276 5.35 23.78 -15.03
CA THR A 276 4.70 24.74 -14.13
C THR A 276 5.50 24.90 -12.85
N ARG A 277 5.61 26.12 -12.36
CA ARG A 277 6.32 26.41 -11.11
C ARG A 277 5.55 25.86 -9.92
N LEU A 278 6.29 25.25 -8.99
CA LEU A 278 5.79 24.83 -7.69
C LEU A 278 6.32 25.72 -6.56
N GLN A 279 5.56 25.80 -5.49
CA GLN A 279 5.93 26.42 -4.23
C GLN A 279 6.21 25.33 -3.19
N PRO A 280 7.16 25.52 -2.28
CA PRO A 280 7.32 24.63 -1.13
C PRO A 280 6.08 24.58 -0.24
N ASP A 281 5.88 23.46 0.44
CA ASP A 281 4.82 23.25 1.43
C ASP A 281 3.42 23.68 0.97
N THR A 282 3.08 23.38 -0.29
CA THR A 282 1.87 23.88 -0.94
C THR A 282 1.17 22.77 -1.71
N ARG A 283 -0.15 22.72 -1.61
CA ARG A 283 -1.01 21.90 -2.46
C ARG A 283 -1.42 22.69 -3.70
N HIS A 284 -0.91 22.31 -4.86
CA HIS A 284 -1.21 22.95 -6.14
C HIS A 284 -2.35 22.23 -6.84
N ARG A 285 -3.25 22.97 -7.46
CA ARG A 285 -4.37 22.45 -8.25
C ARG A 285 -4.36 23.05 -9.63
N PHE A 286 -4.50 22.20 -10.63
CA PHE A 286 -4.46 22.57 -12.03
C PHE A 286 -5.69 22.02 -12.74
N LEU A 287 -6.43 22.90 -13.43
CA LEU A 287 -7.45 22.45 -14.37
C LEU A 287 -6.77 21.91 -15.62
N ILE A 288 -7.24 20.79 -16.08
CA ILE A 288 -6.73 20.07 -17.25
C ILE A 288 -7.80 20.12 -18.34
N THR A 289 -7.39 20.48 -19.54
CA THR A 289 -8.29 20.51 -20.71
C THR A 289 -7.94 19.34 -21.64
N ALA A 290 -7.95 18.13 -21.12
CA ALA A 290 -7.77 16.94 -21.93
C ALA A 290 -9.13 16.46 -22.47
N SER A 291 -9.17 16.11 -23.75
CA SER A 291 -10.35 15.54 -24.39
C SER A 291 -10.22 14.03 -24.64
N GLU A 292 -8.98 13.55 -24.71
CA GLU A 292 -8.69 12.15 -25.04
C GLU A 292 -8.48 11.33 -23.77
N PRO A 293 -8.96 10.08 -23.75
CA PRO A 293 -8.72 9.18 -22.63
C PRO A 293 -7.24 8.82 -22.51
N VAL A 294 -6.75 8.77 -21.28
CA VAL A 294 -5.39 8.37 -20.94
C VAL A 294 -5.38 7.20 -19.97
N SER A 295 -4.41 6.31 -20.08
CA SER A 295 -4.23 5.13 -19.23
C SER A 295 -2.99 5.18 -18.36
N GLN A 296 -2.09 6.13 -18.63
CA GLN A 296 -0.84 6.33 -17.90
C GLN A 296 -0.54 7.82 -17.73
N VAL A 297 0.16 8.14 -16.64
CA VAL A 297 0.71 9.48 -16.42
C VAL A 297 2.16 9.39 -15.98
N ARG A 298 2.98 10.40 -16.33
CA ARG A 298 4.36 10.56 -15.86
C ARG A 298 4.53 11.96 -15.29
N LEU A 299 4.80 12.03 -14.00
CA LEU A 299 5.17 13.25 -13.31
C LEU A 299 6.68 13.44 -13.42
N GLU A 300 7.12 14.57 -13.92
CA GLU A 300 8.51 15.00 -13.98
C GLU A 300 8.73 16.19 -13.05
N VAL A 301 9.83 16.18 -12.29
CA VAL A 301 10.21 17.23 -11.34
C VAL A 301 11.57 17.81 -11.69
N PHE A 302 11.74 19.12 -11.53
CA PHE A 302 12.93 19.83 -12.00
C PHE A 302 13.56 20.67 -10.88
N PRO A 303 14.89 20.50 -10.59
CA PRO A 303 15.72 19.41 -11.08
C PRO A 303 15.42 18.09 -10.34
N ASP A 304 15.16 18.15 -9.05
CA ASP A 304 14.90 17.10 -8.06
C ASP A 304 13.99 17.65 -6.96
N GLY A 305 13.69 16.83 -5.95
CA GLY A 305 13.01 17.27 -4.73
C GLY A 305 11.87 16.35 -4.33
N GLY A 306 11.26 16.66 -3.18
CA GLY A 306 10.24 15.85 -2.57
C GLY A 306 8.81 16.35 -2.85
N LEU A 307 7.90 15.39 -2.94
CA LEU A 307 6.46 15.60 -3.13
C LEU A 307 5.66 14.71 -2.18
N GLY A 308 4.61 15.26 -1.59
CA GLY A 308 3.70 14.51 -0.71
C GLY A 308 2.71 13.64 -1.46
N ARG A 309 2.04 14.21 -2.48
CA ARG A 309 1.00 13.50 -3.24
C ARG A 309 0.90 13.99 -4.69
N LEU A 310 0.43 13.08 -5.54
CA LEU A 310 -0.10 13.33 -6.88
C LEU A 310 -1.55 12.87 -6.92
N ARG A 311 -2.46 13.68 -7.47
CA ARG A 311 -3.84 13.30 -7.79
C ARG A 311 -4.11 13.57 -9.26
N VAL A 312 -4.76 12.61 -9.91
CA VAL A 312 -5.18 12.69 -11.30
C VAL A 312 -6.69 12.46 -11.33
N LEU A 313 -7.44 13.53 -11.26
CA LEU A 313 -8.89 13.48 -11.12
C LEU A 313 -9.57 13.47 -12.48
N GLY A 314 -10.56 12.60 -12.62
CA GLY A 314 -11.28 12.42 -13.87
C GLY A 314 -12.30 11.30 -13.81
N GLU A 315 -12.85 10.94 -14.94
CA GLU A 315 -13.86 9.90 -15.08
C GLU A 315 -13.35 8.75 -15.97
N ILE A 316 -13.58 7.53 -15.54
CA ILE A 316 -13.30 6.32 -16.34
C ILE A 316 -14.23 6.31 -17.55
N THR A 317 -13.71 5.99 -18.73
CA THR A 317 -14.54 5.89 -19.94
C THR A 317 -15.57 4.75 -19.82
N PRO A 318 -16.74 4.86 -20.46
CA PRO A 318 -17.76 3.80 -20.44
C PRO A 318 -17.22 2.44 -20.90
N THR A 319 -16.38 2.44 -21.94
CA THR A 319 -15.75 1.21 -22.46
C THR A 319 -14.80 0.59 -21.45
N ALA A 320 -13.95 1.39 -20.82
CA ALA A 320 -13.03 0.91 -19.79
C ALA A 320 -13.77 0.42 -18.54
N MET A 321 -14.86 1.08 -18.16
CA MET A 321 -15.72 0.65 -17.06
C MET A 321 -16.38 -0.71 -17.36
N ALA A 322 -16.85 -0.95 -18.59
CA ALA A 322 -17.38 -2.24 -18.98
C ALA A 322 -16.33 -3.35 -18.86
N SER A 323 -15.10 -3.10 -19.34
CA SER A 323 -13.97 -4.05 -19.19
C SER A 323 -13.56 -4.29 -17.74
N LEU A 324 -13.63 -3.27 -16.87
CA LEU A 324 -13.40 -3.44 -15.44
C LEU A 324 -14.43 -4.37 -14.80
N ARG A 325 -15.71 -4.19 -15.11
CA ARG A 325 -16.80 -5.03 -14.60
C ARG A 325 -16.68 -6.48 -15.07
N GLU A 326 -16.34 -6.69 -16.33
CA GLU A 326 -16.11 -8.03 -16.87
C GLU A 326 -14.95 -8.73 -16.14
N ARG A 327 -13.80 -8.06 -15.99
CA ARG A 327 -12.65 -8.61 -15.24
C ARG A 327 -13.00 -8.86 -13.78
N PHE A 328 -13.72 -7.96 -13.14
CA PHE A 328 -14.13 -8.11 -11.74
C PHE A 328 -15.05 -9.34 -11.56
N SER A 329 -15.97 -9.58 -12.50
CA SER A 329 -16.87 -10.75 -12.47
C SER A 329 -16.12 -12.08 -12.54
N ALA A 330 -14.90 -12.10 -13.08
CA ALA A 330 -14.06 -13.30 -13.11
C ALA A 330 -13.46 -13.69 -11.74
N TYR A 331 -13.57 -12.83 -10.74
CA TYR A 331 -13.10 -13.11 -9.36
C TYR A 331 -14.23 -13.60 -8.43
N GLY A 332 -15.45 -13.52 -8.84
CA GLY A 332 -16.64 -13.93 -8.09
C GLY A 332 -17.35 -15.00 -8.79
#